data_ec4dccc43809eaae3c3c80d95d6d0572
#
_entry.id   ec4dccc43809eaae3c3c80d95d6d0572
#
_cell.length_a   1.000
_cell.length_b   1.000
_cell.length_c   1.000
_cell.angle_alpha   90.00
_cell.angle_beta   90.00
_cell.angle_gamma   90.00
#
_symmetry.space_group_name_H-M   'P 1'
#
loop_
_entity.id
_entity.type
_entity.pdbx_description
1 polymer ?
#
loop_
_entity_poly.entity_id
_entity_poly.type
_entity_poly.pdbx_seq_one_letter_code
_entity_poly.pdbx_strand_id
1 'polypeptide(L)'
;MNSIEVIEDEVVSILKGIAGIFSFKIAEQVNEFLTVTDGEDSLQIILRGHLYVEYELERLLRHNIENPDSILTDRFMFMNKINLAIALGLLPKSRKNTYKKLNDLRNKYAHKLRFEVSDKDLDDFISVMDEEVKDDFSEKHKDVDVKDIKLKLKHVLSAVWMDASKTVYIREVEKYKEQMDAVRELCRTFGGNEEQFITLKRQKLLELKERIEFIIDEY
;
A
#
# COMPACT_ATOMS: atom_id res chain seq x y z
N MET A 1 -38.28 -2.77 -8.55
CA MET A 1 -36.99 -2.57 -7.85
C MET A 1 -37.17 -1.37 -6.93
N ASN A 2 -36.94 -1.57 -5.66
CA ASN A 2 -37.05 -0.49 -4.67
C ASN A 2 -35.89 0.50 -4.92
N SER A 3 -36.12 1.81 -4.82
CA SER A 3 -35.07 2.84 -5.02
C SER A 3 -33.82 2.59 -4.18
N ILE A 4 -33.95 1.96 -3.05
CA ILE A 4 -32.87 1.53 -2.15
C ILE A 4 -31.99 0.45 -2.78
N GLU A 5 -32.59 -0.60 -3.36
CA GLU A 5 -31.84 -1.68 -4.03
C GLU A 5 -30.99 -1.16 -5.19
N VAL A 6 -31.52 -0.21 -5.98
CA VAL A 6 -30.80 0.40 -7.11
C VAL A 6 -29.54 1.14 -6.63
N ILE A 7 -29.63 1.85 -5.52
CA ILE A 7 -28.48 2.63 -5.01
C ILE A 7 -27.46 1.71 -4.31
N GLU A 8 -27.90 0.63 -3.68
CA GLU A 8 -26.96 -0.38 -3.13
C GLU A 8 -26.17 -1.08 -4.22
N ASP A 9 -26.82 -1.41 -5.34
CA ASP A 9 -26.13 -1.95 -6.52
C ASP A 9 -25.15 -0.95 -7.14
N GLU A 10 -25.52 0.34 -7.20
CA GLU A 10 -24.64 1.41 -7.66
C GLU A 10 -23.41 1.55 -6.74
N VAL A 11 -23.60 1.51 -5.42
CA VAL A 11 -22.53 1.53 -4.41
C VAL A 11 -21.53 0.38 -4.62
N VAL A 12 -22.04 -0.84 -4.80
CA VAL A 12 -21.20 -2.02 -5.05
C VAL A 12 -20.46 -1.89 -6.38
N SER A 13 -21.12 -1.34 -7.41
CA SER A 13 -20.50 -1.11 -8.72
C SER A 13 -19.36 -0.08 -8.64
N ILE A 14 -19.54 1.03 -7.92
CA ILE A 14 -18.50 2.04 -7.72
C ILE A 14 -17.30 1.44 -6.98
N LEU A 15 -17.52 0.69 -5.89
CA LEU A 15 -16.44 0.06 -5.13
C LEU A 15 -15.66 -0.96 -5.96
N LYS A 16 -16.35 -1.75 -6.79
CA LYS A 16 -15.68 -2.67 -7.73
C LYS A 16 -14.87 -1.91 -8.79
N GLY A 17 -15.40 -0.81 -9.30
CA GLY A 17 -14.71 0.08 -10.24
C GLY A 17 -13.41 0.62 -9.64
N ILE A 18 -13.47 1.16 -8.42
CA ILE A 18 -12.31 1.66 -7.68
C ILE A 18 -11.26 0.56 -7.48
N ALA A 19 -11.67 -0.64 -7.04
CA ALA A 19 -10.75 -1.77 -6.87
C ALA A 19 -10.09 -2.19 -8.19
N GLY A 20 -10.84 -2.16 -9.30
CA GLY A 20 -10.33 -2.44 -10.64
C GLY A 20 -9.28 -1.43 -11.09
N ILE A 21 -9.55 -0.13 -10.93
CA ILE A 21 -8.62 0.96 -11.26
C ILE A 21 -7.33 0.80 -10.45
N PHE A 22 -7.43 0.57 -9.15
CA PHE A 22 -6.29 0.39 -8.27
C PHE A 22 -5.43 -0.83 -8.67
N SER A 23 -6.07 -1.97 -8.92
CA SER A 23 -5.36 -3.18 -9.34
C SER A 23 -4.63 -3.00 -10.68
N PHE A 24 -5.25 -2.30 -11.62
CA PHE A 24 -4.64 -1.98 -12.91
C PHE A 24 -3.43 -1.08 -12.74
N LYS A 25 -3.57 0.01 -11.99
CA LYS A 25 -2.47 0.98 -11.75
C LYS A 25 -1.30 0.34 -11.02
N ILE A 26 -1.53 -0.47 -9.99
CA ILE A 26 -0.44 -1.21 -9.32
C ILE A 26 0.28 -2.14 -10.29
N ALA A 27 -0.44 -2.85 -11.16
CA ALA A 27 0.18 -3.73 -12.14
C ALA A 27 1.04 -2.94 -13.15
N GLU A 28 0.55 -1.79 -13.61
CA GLU A 28 1.27 -0.87 -14.49
C GLU A 28 2.58 -0.39 -13.83
N GLN A 29 2.50 0.09 -12.58
CA GLN A 29 3.64 0.58 -11.82
C GLN A 29 4.68 -0.51 -11.52
N VAL A 30 4.25 -1.72 -11.19
CA VAL A 30 5.17 -2.86 -11.02
C VAL A 30 5.90 -3.19 -12.32
N ASN A 31 5.19 -3.19 -13.45
CA ASN A 31 5.81 -3.41 -14.76
C ASN A 31 6.81 -2.29 -15.10
N GLU A 32 6.48 -1.04 -14.80
CA GLU A 32 7.40 0.08 -14.94
C GLU A 32 8.65 -0.11 -14.07
N PHE A 33 8.48 -0.45 -12.77
CA PHE A 33 9.61 -0.74 -11.88
C PHE A 33 10.52 -1.83 -12.44
N LEU A 34 9.95 -2.93 -12.92
CA LEU A 34 10.72 -4.03 -13.51
C LEU A 34 11.48 -3.57 -14.76
N THR A 35 10.88 -2.69 -15.57
CA THR A 35 11.47 -2.16 -16.80
C THR A 35 12.58 -1.15 -16.52
N VAL A 36 12.34 -0.16 -15.65
CA VAL A 36 13.33 0.89 -15.34
C VAL A 36 14.52 0.37 -14.54
N THR A 37 14.36 -0.77 -13.85
CA THR A 37 15.46 -1.46 -13.17
C THR A 37 16.17 -2.48 -14.06
N ASP A 38 15.79 -2.58 -15.34
CA ASP A 38 16.47 -3.49 -16.24
C ASP A 38 17.90 -3.00 -16.53
N GLY A 39 18.86 -3.90 -16.46
CA GLY A 39 20.29 -3.56 -16.60
C GLY A 39 20.92 -2.91 -15.35
N GLU A 40 20.16 -2.51 -14.34
CA GLU A 40 20.70 -1.96 -13.08
C GLU A 40 21.46 -3.01 -12.26
N ASP A 41 22.41 -2.55 -11.45
CA ASP A 41 23.04 -3.40 -10.45
C ASP A 41 22.15 -3.58 -9.21
N SER A 42 22.50 -4.54 -8.35
CA SER A 42 21.70 -4.86 -7.17
C SER A 42 21.59 -3.68 -6.19
N LEU A 43 22.58 -2.79 -6.13
CA LEU A 43 22.53 -1.60 -5.28
C LEU A 43 21.46 -0.62 -5.78
N GLN A 44 21.46 -0.34 -7.08
CA GLN A 44 20.48 0.56 -7.71
C GLN A 44 19.06 0.02 -7.51
N ILE A 45 18.86 -1.27 -7.76
CA ILE A 45 17.56 -1.94 -7.56
C ILE A 45 17.07 -1.82 -6.11
N ILE A 46 17.95 -2.07 -5.12
CA ILE A 46 17.60 -1.97 -3.69
C ILE A 46 17.28 -0.53 -3.30
N LEU A 47 18.09 0.44 -3.73
CA LEU A 47 17.86 1.85 -3.40
C LEU A 47 16.53 2.32 -3.97
N ARG A 48 16.23 1.97 -5.22
CA ARG A 48 14.98 2.31 -5.88
C ARG A 48 13.78 1.67 -5.18
N GLY A 49 13.83 0.37 -4.91
CA GLY A 49 12.75 -0.33 -4.18
C GLY A 49 12.54 0.22 -2.77
N HIS A 50 13.63 0.57 -2.07
CA HIS A 50 13.52 1.21 -0.75
C HIS A 50 12.83 2.58 -0.83
N LEU A 51 13.17 3.41 -1.82
CA LEU A 51 12.56 4.72 -2.03
C LEU A 51 11.07 4.62 -2.35
N TYR A 52 10.65 3.68 -3.19
CA TYR A 52 9.23 3.44 -3.48
C TYR A 52 8.45 3.06 -2.23
N VAL A 53 8.98 2.13 -1.42
CA VAL A 53 8.33 1.74 -0.16
C VAL A 53 8.30 2.90 0.83
N GLU A 54 9.38 3.69 0.94
CA GLU A 54 9.44 4.86 1.82
C GLU A 54 8.43 5.93 1.43
N TYR A 55 8.24 6.15 0.13
CA TYR A 55 7.24 7.06 -0.40
C TYR A 55 5.82 6.64 0.01
N GLU A 56 5.46 5.36 -0.12
CA GLU A 56 4.16 4.85 0.29
C GLU A 56 3.92 4.99 1.79
N LEU A 57 4.93 4.70 2.61
CA LEU A 57 4.84 4.88 4.06
C LEU A 57 4.65 6.36 4.43
N GLU A 58 5.31 7.26 3.73
CA GLU A 58 5.13 8.70 3.93
C GLU A 58 3.72 9.13 3.51
N ARG A 59 3.22 8.69 2.35
CA ARG A 59 1.83 8.92 1.93
C ARG A 59 0.84 8.42 2.97
N LEU A 60 0.99 7.17 3.42
CA LEU A 60 0.14 6.60 4.46
C LEU A 60 0.07 7.50 5.69
N LEU A 61 1.21 8.00 6.15
CA LEU A 61 1.29 8.90 7.31
C LEU A 61 0.69 10.27 7.01
N ARG A 62 1.01 10.90 5.87
CA ARG A 62 0.49 12.22 5.47
C ARG A 62 -1.03 12.23 5.37
N HIS A 63 -1.64 11.17 4.86
CA HIS A 63 -3.09 11.05 4.75
C HIS A 63 -3.79 10.76 6.09
N ASN A 64 -3.05 10.41 7.15
CA ASN A 64 -3.62 9.99 8.43
C ASN A 64 -3.18 10.84 9.62
N ILE A 65 -2.36 11.87 9.42
CA ILE A 65 -1.91 12.82 10.43
C ILE A 65 -2.45 14.21 10.06
N GLU A 66 -3.00 14.92 11.02
CA GLU A 66 -3.59 16.25 10.79
C GLU A 66 -2.52 17.29 10.38
N ASN A 67 -1.35 17.26 11.02
CA ASN A 67 -0.24 18.16 10.77
C ASN A 67 1.05 17.37 10.47
N PRO A 68 1.14 16.71 9.28
CA PRO A 68 2.23 15.77 9.00
C PRO A 68 3.60 16.43 8.95
N ASP A 69 3.72 17.66 8.47
CA ASP A 69 5.00 18.38 8.34
C ASP A 69 5.65 18.71 9.70
N SER A 70 4.89 18.63 10.79
CA SER A 70 5.43 18.78 12.14
C SER A 70 6.33 17.61 12.55
N ILE A 71 6.17 16.45 11.95
CA ILE A 71 6.87 15.20 12.27
C ILE A 71 7.66 14.67 11.07
N LEU A 72 7.05 14.67 9.86
CA LEU A 72 7.63 14.10 8.64
C LEU A 72 8.64 15.07 8.01
N THR A 73 9.75 15.25 8.70
CA THR A 73 10.88 16.06 8.22
C THR A 73 11.91 15.17 7.52
N ASP A 74 12.87 15.75 6.80
CA ASP A 74 13.99 15.04 6.16
C ASP A 74 14.82 14.18 7.14
N ARG A 75 14.71 14.44 8.44
CA ARG A 75 15.38 13.67 9.50
C ARG A 75 14.53 12.53 10.04
N PHE A 76 13.26 12.41 9.61
CA PHE A 76 12.36 11.36 10.08
C PHE A 76 12.61 10.08 9.30
N MET A 77 13.49 9.25 9.84
CA MET A 77 14.03 8.07 9.16
C MET A 77 12.98 6.99 8.88
N PHE A 78 13.24 6.15 7.88
CA PHE A 78 12.41 5.03 7.43
C PHE A 78 11.83 4.18 8.59
N MET A 79 12.68 3.74 9.54
CA MET A 79 12.20 2.96 10.69
C MET A 79 11.27 3.74 11.63
N ASN A 80 11.41 5.06 11.69
CA ASN A 80 10.52 5.91 12.47
C ASN A 80 9.13 6.00 11.80
N LYS A 81 9.09 6.09 10.46
CA LYS A 81 7.85 6.04 9.67
C LYS A 81 7.09 4.74 9.94
N ILE A 82 7.77 3.59 9.91
CA ILE A 82 7.18 2.27 10.22
C ILE A 82 6.64 2.23 11.65
N ASN A 83 7.44 2.63 12.63
CA ASN A 83 7.03 2.59 14.03
C ASN A 83 5.83 3.52 14.29
N LEU A 84 5.81 4.69 13.67
CA LEU A 84 4.69 5.64 13.77
C LEU A 84 3.43 5.08 13.10
N ALA A 85 3.55 4.49 11.90
CA ALA A 85 2.43 3.87 11.20
C ALA A 85 1.81 2.72 12.03
N ILE A 86 2.65 1.89 12.67
CA ILE A 86 2.20 0.83 13.59
C ILE A 86 1.54 1.43 14.84
N ALA A 87 2.12 2.47 15.43
CA ALA A 87 1.58 3.10 16.64
C ALA A 87 0.22 3.75 16.40
N LEU A 88 -0.01 4.27 15.19
CA LEU A 88 -1.29 4.85 14.77
C LEU A 88 -2.30 3.77 14.30
N GLY A 89 -1.92 2.48 14.32
CA GLY A 89 -2.78 1.40 13.82
C GLY A 89 -2.97 1.39 12.30
N LEU A 90 -2.15 2.13 11.56
CA LEU A 90 -2.21 2.22 10.09
C LEU A 90 -1.54 1.02 9.41
N LEU A 91 -0.57 0.43 10.08
CA LEU A 91 0.20 -0.72 9.61
C LEU A 91 0.14 -1.84 10.65
N PRO A 92 -0.18 -3.09 10.29
CA PRO A 92 -0.15 -4.22 11.21
C PRO A 92 1.26 -4.45 11.78
N LYS A 93 1.33 -4.80 13.07
CA LYS A 93 2.62 -5.08 13.73
C LYS A 93 3.41 -6.21 13.06
N SER A 94 2.72 -7.17 12.46
CA SER A 94 3.31 -8.30 11.71
C SER A 94 4.18 -7.85 10.55
N ARG A 95 3.85 -6.73 9.90
CA ARG A 95 4.59 -6.14 8.78
C ARG A 95 5.97 -5.60 9.16
N LYS A 96 6.20 -5.30 10.46
CA LYS A 96 7.44 -4.65 10.93
C LYS A 96 8.71 -5.36 10.48
N ASN A 97 8.73 -6.69 10.54
CA ASN A 97 9.93 -7.46 10.20
C ASN A 97 10.23 -7.42 8.69
N THR A 98 9.21 -7.41 7.84
CA THR A 98 9.32 -7.26 6.38
C THR A 98 10.02 -5.93 6.03
N TYR A 99 9.50 -4.82 6.53
CA TYR A 99 10.08 -3.49 6.26
C TYR A 99 11.44 -3.29 6.91
N LYS A 100 11.64 -3.84 8.12
CA LYS A 100 12.96 -3.82 8.78
C LYS A 100 14.00 -4.56 7.93
N LYS A 101 13.66 -5.71 7.35
CA LYS A 101 14.58 -6.47 6.51
C LYS A 101 14.96 -5.71 5.25
N LEU A 102 14.01 -4.96 4.63
CA LEU A 102 14.31 -4.06 3.52
C LEU A 102 15.33 -2.99 3.93
N ASN A 103 15.11 -2.33 5.06
CA ASN A 103 16.03 -1.32 5.58
C ASN A 103 17.41 -1.90 5.91
N ASP A 104 17.45 -3.11 6.49
CA ASP A 104 18.71 -3.81 6.81
C ASP A 104 19.48 -4.16 5.52
N LEU A 105 18.78 -4.60 4.47
CA LEU A 105 19.38 -4.88 3.17
C LEU A 105 19.99 -3.61 2.57
N ARG A 106 19.24 -2.51 2.55
CA ARG A 106 19.73 -1.19 2.09
C ARG A 106 20.96 -0.75 2.87
N ASN A 107 20.94 -0.90 4.20
CA ASN A 107 22.07 -0.50 5.05
C ASN A 107 23.32 -1.37 4.85
N LYS A 108 23.17 -2.66 4.54
CA LYS A 108 24.30 -3.52 4.17
C LYS A 108 25.09 -2.95 2.97
N TYR A 109 24.39 -2.38 1.98
CA TYR A 109 25.03 -1.73 0.83
C TYR A 109 25.71 -0.41 1.21
N ALA A 110 25.13 0.40 2.07
CA ALA A 110 25.70 1.67 2.49
C ALA A 110 27.03 1.51 3.25
N HIS A 111 27.27 0.36 3.89
CA HIS A 111 28.43 0.11 4.76
C HIS A 111 29.47 -0.86 4.16
N LYS A 112 29.24 -1.45 2.99
CA LYS A 112 30.15 -2.41 2.37
C LYS A 112 30.43 -2.02 0.92
N LEU A 113 31.68 -1.65 0.62
CA LEU A 113 32.16 -1.29 -0.71
C LEU A 113 31.96 -2.39 -1.78
N ARG A 114 31.85 -3.63 -1.38
CA ARG A 114 31.61 -4.79 -2.25
C ARG A 114 30.61 -5.72 -1.56
N PHE A 115 29.35 -5.48 -1.81
CA PHE A 115 28.27 -6.36 -1.34
C PHE A 115 27.45 -6.80 -2.55
N GLU A 116 27.35 -8.09 -2.74
CA GLU A 116 26.44 -8.70 -3.71
C GLU A 116 25.32 -9.42 -2.94
N VAL A 117 24.08 -9.27 -3.40
CA VAL A 117 22.95 -9.99 -2.85
C VAL A 117 23.10 -11.45 -3.20
N SER A 118 22.99 -12.33 -2.21
CA SER A 118 22.99 -13.76 -2.39
C SER A 118 21.56 -14.34 -2.34
N ASP A 119 21.36 -15.54 -2.87
CA ASP A 119 20.09 -16.27 -2.70
C ASP A 119 19.69 -16.37 -1.23
N LYS A 120 20.67 -16.64 -0.35
CA LYS A 120 20.43 -16.69 1.09
C LYS A 120 19.89 -15.38 1.65
N ASP A 121 20.37 -14.22 1.19
CA ASP A 121 19.84 -12.91 1.65
C ASP A 121 18.38 -12.75 1.25
N LEU A 122 18.00 -13.24 0.07
CA LEU A 122 16.62 -13.18 -0.43
C LEU A 122 15.71 -14.21 0.27
N ASP A 123 16.18 -15.42 0.49
CA ASP A 123 15.46 -16.46 1.25
C ASP A 123 15.22 -16.01 2.69
N ASP A 124 16.23 -15.43 3.33
CA ASP A 124 16.12 -14.82 4.66
C ASP A 124 15.14 -13.64 4.65
N PHE A 125 15.04 -12.89 3.55
CA PHE A 125 14.05 -11.81 3.42
C PHE A 125 12.64 -12.39 3.31
N ILE A 126 12.43 -13.32 2.39
CA ILE A 126 11.13 -13.98 2.16
C ILE A 126 10.65 -14.67 3.44
N SER A 127 11.56 -15.29 4.20
CA SER A 127 11.20 -15.97 5.45
C SER A 127 10.58 -15.08 6.52
N VAL A 128 10.93 -13.79 6.56
CA VAL A 128 10.43 -12.82 7.55
C VAL A 128 9.28 -11.96 7.02
N MET A 129 8.88 -12.15 5.75
CA MET A 129 7.70 -11.48 5.22
C MET A 129 6.45 -11.93 5.99
N ASP A 130 5.51 -11.01 6.12
CA ASP A 130 4.17 -11.32 6.56
C ASP A 130 3.48 -12.29 5.60
N GLU A 131 2.58 -13.13 6.09
CA GLU A 131 1.94 -14.19 5.30
C GLU A 131 1.24 -13.65 4.05
N GLU A 132 0.52 -12.52 4.16
CA GLU A 132 -0.16 -11.93 2.99
C GLU A 132 0.84 -11.44 1.93
N VAL A 133 1.98 -10.89 2.35
CA VAL A 133 3.06 -10.47 1.42
C VAL A 133 3.71 -11.68 0.76
N LYS A 134 3.86 -12.79 1.50
CA LYS A 134 4.39 -14.05 0.97
C LYS A 134 3.44 -14.67 -0.06
N ASP A 135 2.15 -14.66 0.23
CA ASP A 135 1.13 -15.20 -0.68
C ASP A 135 1.11 -14.41 -1.99
N ASP A 136 1.08 -13.07 -1.93
CA ASP A 136 1.18 -12.20 -3.09
C ASP A 136 2.48 -12.44 -3.89
N PHE A 137 3.61 -12.60 -3.18
CA PHE A 137 4.89 -12.93 -3.79
C PHE A 137 4.82 -14.29 -4.49
N SER A 138 4.36 -15.33 -3.81
CA SER A 138 4.33 -16.71 -4.30
C SER A 138 3.40 -16.87 -5.50
N GLU A 139 2.25 -16.19 -5.52
CA GLU A 139 1.31 -16.23 -6.63
C GLU A 139 1.92 -15.65 -7.91
N LYS A 140 2.63 -14.52 -7.80
CA LYS A 140 3.24 -13.82 -8.95
C LYS A 140 4.55 -14.45 -9.44
N HIS A 141 5.16 -15.33 -8.63
CA HIS A 141 6.47 -15.93 -8.94
C HIS A 141 6.41 -17.37 -9.40
N LYS A 142 5.24 -17.96 -9.56
CA LYS A 142 5.09 -19.36 -10.00
C LYS A 142 5.82 -19.67 -11.31
N ASP A 143 5.99 -18.67 -12.17
CA ASP A 143 6.56 -18.83 -13.52
C ASP A 143 7.91 -18.14 -13.73
N VAL A 144 8.53 -17.59 -12.68
CA VAL A 144 9.80 -16.86 -12.79
C VAL A 144 10.98 -17.82 -12.62
N ASP A 145 11.96 -17.73 -13.53
CA ASP A 145 13.22 -18.50 -13.40
C ASP A 145 13.97 -18.05 -12.14
N VAL A 146 13.90 -18.89 -11.11
CA VAL A 146 14.45 -18.64 -9.77
C VAL A 146 15.98 -18.53 -9.77
N LYS A 147 16.66 -18.81 -10.87
CA LYS A 147 18.13 -18.76 -10.98
C LYS A 147 18.68 -17.36 -11.15
N ASP A 148 17.86 -16.40 -11.63
CA ASP A 148 18.29 -15.00 -11.73
C ASP A 148 18.05 -14.27 -10.40
N ILE A 149 19.13 -14.10 -9.64
CA ILE A 149 19.12 -13.40 -8.34
C ILE A 149 18.61 -11.96 -8.46
N LYS A 150 18.94 -11.25 -9.55
CA LYS A 150 18.48 -9.88 -9.75
C LYS A 150 16.97 -9.84 -10.02
N LEU A 151 16.48 -10.75 -10.83
CA LEU A 151 15.05 -10.88 -11.07
C LEU A 151 14.30 -11.23 -9.80
N LYS A 152 14.78 -12.20 -9.02
CA LYS A 152 14.21 -12.54 -7.70
C LYS A 152 14.21 -11.33 -6.76
N LEU A 153 15.30 -10.56 -6.71
CA LEU A 153 15.40 -9.32 -5.92
C LEU A 153 14.34 -8.30 -6.34
N LYS A 154 14.21 -8.02 -7.65
CA LYS A 154 13.19 -7.10 -8.18
C LYS A 154 11.80 -7.49 -7.72
N HIS A 155 11.48 -8.75 -7.79
CA HIS A 155 10.19 -9.25 -7.41
C HIS A 155 9.94 -9.19 -5.89
N VAL A 156 10.93 -9.53 -5.07
CA VAL A 156 10.84 -9.36 -3.60
C VAL A 156 10.52 -7.90 -3.25
N LEU A 157 11.22 -6.95 -3.88
CA LEU A 157 11.01 -5.52 -3.64
C LEU A 157 9.65 -5.05 -4.15
N SER A 158 9.22 -5.53 -5.33
CA SER A 158 7.88 -5.23 -5.86
C SER A 158 6.76 -5.73 -4.95
N ALA A 159 6.90 -6.92 -4.35
CA ALA A 159 5.91 -7.45 -3.42
C ALA A 159 5.78 -6.57 -2.16
N VAL A 160 6.91 -6.13 -1.59
CA VAL A 160 6.91 -5.24 -0.42
C VAL A 160 6.33 -3.86 -0.76
N TRP A 161 6.66 -3.32 -1.94
CA TRP A 161 6.10 -2.05 -2.39
C TRP A 161 4.60 -2.14 -2.63
N MET A 162 4.14 -3.20 -3.31
CA MET A 162 2.69 -3.43 -3.50
C MET A 162 1.93 -3.53 -2.18
N ASP A 163 2.50 -4.20 -1.17
CA ASP A 163 1.91 -4.26 0.16
C ASP A 163 1.76 -2.87 0.78
N ALA A 164 2.78 -2.03 0.69
CA ALA A 164 2.74 -0.66 1.18
C ALA A 164 1.67 0.17 0.43
N SER A 165 1.62 0.08 -0.90
CA SER A 165 0.64 0.79 -1.74
C SER A 165 -0.79 0.32 -1.48
N LYS A 166 -1.01 -1.01 -1.40
CA LYS A 166 -2.32 -1.58 -1.00
C LYS A 166 -2.78 -1.07 0.37
N THR A 167 -1.86 -0.92 1.31
CA THR A 167 -2.17 -0.43 2.66
C THR A 167 -2.71 1.00 2.62
N VAL A 168 -2.15 1.89 1.81
CA VAL A 168 -2.67 3.26 1.62
C VAL A 168 -4.11 3.22 1.12
N TYR A 169 -4.37 2.43 0.09
CA TYR A 169 -5.71 2.28 -0.49
C TYR A 169 -6.73 1.70 0.50
N ILE A 170 -6.37 0.61 1.19
CA ILE A 170 -7.26 -0.05 2.15
C ILE A 170 -7.66 0.92 3.25
N ARG A 171 -6.72 1.73 3.77
CA ARG A 171 -7.01 2.71 4.83
C ARG A 171 -7.97 3.81 4.37
N GLU A 172 -7.91 4.26 3.13
CA GLU A 172 -8.90 5.22 2.59
C GLU A 172 -10.31 4.60 2.53
N VAL A 173 -10.42 3.35 2.11
CA VAL A 173 -11.70 2.63 2.10
C VAL A 173 -12.23 2.38 3.51
N GLU A 174 -11.37 2.02 4.47
CA GLU A 174 -11.74 1.83 5.87
C GLU A 174 -12.26 3.11 6.51
N LYS A 175 -11.60 4.25 6.30
CA LYS A 175 -12.08 5.57 6.77
C LYS A 175 -13.47 5.90 6.23
N TYR A 176 -13.69 5.66 4.95
CA TYR A 176 -15.00 5.84 4.36
C TYR A 176 -16.05 4.97 5.06
N LYS A 177 -15.74 3.69 5.30
CA LYS A 177 -16.62 2.75 5.99
C LYS A 177 -16.96 3.23 7.41
N GLU A 178 -15.95 3.62 8.19
CA GLU A 178 -16.12 4.17 9.54
C GLU A 178 -17.02 5.42 9.55
N GLN A 179 -16.82 6.35 8.60
CA GLN A 179 -17.66 7.53 8.46
C GLN A 179 -19.12 7.16 8.14
N MET A 180 -19.34 6.18 7.28
CA MET A 180 -20.68 5.74 6.92
C MET A 180 -21.39 5.02 8.08
N ASP A 181 -20.68 4.22 8.86
CA ASP A 181 -21.23 3.57 10.03
C ASP A 181 -21.62 4.60 11.12
N ALA A 182 -20.79 5.62 11.34
CA ALA A 182 -21.11 6.73 12.26
C ALA A 182 -22.35 7.53 11.79
N VAL A 183 -22.45 7.85 10.50
CA VAL A 183 -23.63 8.54 9.93
C VAL A 183 -24.88 7.68 10.06
N ARG A 184 -24.79 6.37 9.82
CA ARG A 184 -25.92 5.43 9.99
C ARG A 184 -26.44 5.43 11.43
N GLU A 185 -25.52 5.42 12.39
CA GLU A 185 -25.89 5.43 13.81
C GLU A 185 -26.54 6.76 14.22
N LEU A 186 -26.03 7.90 13.74
CA LEU A 186 -26.64 9.21 13.94
C LEU A 186 -28.06 9.27 13.35
N CYS A 187 -28.26 8.78 12.12
CA CYS A 187 -29.58 8.71 11.51
C CYS A 187 -30.58 7.88 12.33
N ARG A 188 -30.14 6.74 12.87
CA ARG A 188 -30.98 5.89 13.74
C ARG A 188 -31.33 6.59 15.04
N THR A 189 -30.40 7.31 15.65
CA THR A 189 -30.58 7.98 16.95
C THR A 189 -31.48 9.21 16.84
N PHE A 190 -31.36 9.99 15.77
CA PHE A 190 -32.06 11.25 15.59
C PHE A 190 -33.26 11.21 14.63
N GLY A 191 -33.68 10.00 14.21
CA GLY A 191 -34.88 9.80 13.40
C GLY A 191 -34.75 10.27 11.95
N GLY A 192 -33.52 10.27 11.40
CA GLY A 192 -33.28 10.53 9.98
C GLY A 192 -33.94 9.47 9.09
N ASN A 193 -34.38 9.89 7.89
CA ASN A 193 -35.00 8.96 6.97
C ASN A 193 -33.93 8.21 6.15
N GLU A 194 -34.27 7.00 5.72
CA GLU A 194 -33.37 6.10 4.99
C GLU A 194 -32.92 6.68 3.64
N GLU A 195 -33.77 7.45 2.97
CA GLU A 195 -33.49 8.13 1.71
C GLU A 195 -32.36 9.19 1.86
N GLN A 196 -32.38 9.95 2.95
CA GLN A 196 -31.33 10.93 3.24
C GLN A 196 -29.99 10.25 3.51
N PHE A 197 -30.01 9.13 4.25
CA PHE A 197 -28.80 8.33 4.49
C PHE A 197 -28.20 7.79 3.19
N ILE A 198 -29.02 7.25 2.31
CA ILE A 198 -28.62 6.68 1.04
C ILE A 198 -28.05 7.75 0.11
N THR A 199 -28.67 8.93 0.06
CA THR A 199 -28.19 10.08 -0.73
C THR A 199 -26.82 10.52 -0.24
N LEU A 200 -26.63 10.63 1.07
CA LEU A 200 -25.33 10.98 1.67
C LEU A 200 -24.28 9.90 1.42
N LYS A 201 -24.63 8.63 1.51
CA LYS A 201 -23.76 7.50 1.22
C LYS A 201 -23.24 7.57 -0.23
N ARG A 202 -24.12 7.83 -1.19
CA ARG A 202 -23.74 8.00 -2.59
C ARG A 202 -22.78 9.17 -2.80
N GLN A 203 -23.09 10.34 -2.21
CA GLN A 203 -22.21 11.51 -2.30
C GLN A 203 -20.82 11.20 -1.75
N LYS A 204 -20.73 10.61 -0.58
CA LYS A 204 -19.46 10.23 0.06
C LYS A 204 -18.68 9.18 -0.72
N LEU A 205 -19.35 8.30 -1.44
CA LEU A 205 -18.70 7.35 -2.34
C LEU A 205 -18.09 8.01 -3.57
N LEU A 206 -18.75 9.01 -4.13
CA LEU A 206 -18.19 9.79 -5.23
C LEU A 206 -16.96 10.58 -4.77
N GLU A 207 -17.03 11.23 -3.59
CA GLU A 207 -15.87 11.90 -2.98
C GLU A 207 -14.70 10.91 -2.74
N LEU A 208 -14.99 9.69 -2.26
CA LEU A 208 -13.98 8.64 -2.10
C LEU A 208 -13.36 8.24 -3.44
N LYS A 209 -14.18 8.08 -4.47
CA LYS A 209 -13.70 7.71 -5.81
C LYS A 209 -12.75 8.77 -6.36
N GLU A 210 -13.13 10.04 -6.33
CA GLU A 210 -12.29 11.18 -6.76
C GLU A 210 -10.98 11.23 -5.97
N ARG A 211 -11.04 11.01 -4.66
CA ARG A 211 -9.86 11.00 -3.79
C ARG A 211 -8.92 9.84 -4.12
N ILE A 212 -9.44 8.66 -4.41
CA ILE A 212 -8.64 7.49 -4.79
C ILE A 212 -8.03 7.69 -6.18
N GLU A 213 -8.78 8.24 -7.14
CA GLU A 213 -8.25 8.61 -8.45
C GLU A 213 -7.11 9.62 -8.31
N PHE A 214 -7.27 10.65 -7.48
CA PHE A 214 -6.21 11.61 -7.17
C PHE A 214 -4.97 10.93 -6.55
N ILE A 215 -5.17 10.07 -5.54
CA ILE A 215 -4.08 9.31 -4.89
C ILE A 215 -3.32 8.44 -5.90
N ILE A 216 -4.02 7.89 -6.88
CA ILE A 216 -3.43 7.04 -7.93
C ILE A 216 -2.67 7.89 -8.96
N ASP A 217 -3.12 9.09 -9.26
CA ASP A 217 -2.49 9.98 -10.25
C ASP A 217 -1.32 10.81 -9.68
N GLU A 218 -1.08 10.78 -8.36
CA GLU A 218 0.12 11.38 -7.72
C GLU A 218 1.45 10.64 -8.04
N TYR A 219 1.39 9.56 -8.81
CA TYR A 219 2.55 8.86 -9.38
C TYR A 219 2.84 9.40 -10.79
#